data_703963cea3fa04f8e09227a7d2bcbff4
#
_entry.id   703963cea3fa04f8e09227a7d2bcbff4
#
_cell.length_a   1.000
_cell.length_b   1.000
_cell.length_c   1.000
_cell.angle_alpha   90.00
_cell.angle_beta   90.00
_cell.angle_gamma   90.00
#
_symmetry.space_group_name_H-M   'P 1'
#
loop_
_entity.id
_entity.type
_entity.pdbx_description
1 polymer ?
#
loop_
_entity_poly.entity_id
_entity_poly.type
_entity_poly.pdbx_seq_one_letter_code
_entity_poly.pdbx_strand_id
1 'polypeptide(L)'
;MSANIRLLQIIPNMDIGGAETGCLHVADHISKQGGFSAILTSGGKLLDLIDRDKIKIFKWPINKNIFFIFFNIFYIFFKIKIHKINIVHARSRAPAWSAFLATKLANVKFVTTFHGTYNFKSKLKKFYNSIMVKSNHVIARSEFILNHIHTNYQVKAKSSVVKRGIDEKYFSKKNVTEEEIKKLKGLMKINGEKFIILLPGRLTYWKGQKLFIEALNILNNQNFLENVYSLIIGGHQGRIQYKEELMQLVKKYNLENKLKIAHGLNKMPVAYSISNLVLSSSIEPEAFGRVSVEAQSMEKPVLASDIGGSLETVINNKTGWLFKNNDSEDLAEKIKMIMKTEQNVLDLIGRQGRKNVKENYTRDLMVSRTLEIYKSLVY
;
A
#
# COMPACT_ATOMS: atom_id res chain seq x y z
N MET A 1 21.27 -2.86 18.97
CA MET A 1 22.30 -2.18 18.16
C MET A 1 22.29 -2.80 16.77
N SER A 2 22.20 -2.00 15.69
CA SER A 2 22.12 -2.52 14.30
C SER A 2 23.49 -2.53 13.60
N ALA A 3 24.55 -2.19 14.32
CA ALA A 3 25.91 -2.06 13.75
C ALA A 3 26.42 -3.33 13.01
N ASN A 4 25.96 -4.50 13.43
CA ASN A 4 26.35 -5.77 12.81
C ASN A 4 25.44 -6.19 11.63
N ILE A 5 24.37 -5.46 11.34
CA ILE A 5 23.50 -5.75 10.20
C ILE A 5 24.11 -5.18 8.93
N ARG A 6 24.39 -6.05 7.98
CA ARG A 6 24.85 -5.70 6.63
C ARG A 6 23.83 -6.20 5.61
N LEU A 7 22.87 -5.33 5.29
CA LEU A 7 21.68 -5.65 4.54
C LEU A 7 21.85 -5.34 3.04
N LEU A 8 21.46 -6.28 2.20
CA LEU A 8 21.14 -6.04 0.79
C LEU A 8 19.65 -6.27 0.53
N GLN A 9 18.92 -5.22 0.22
CA GLN A 9 17.53 -5.33 -0.22
C GLN A 9 17.47 -5.40 -1.75
N ILE A 10 16.63 -6.28 -2.29
CA ILE A 10 16.50 -6.48 -3.73
C ILE A 10 15.05 -6.22 -4.14
N ILE A 11 14.88 -5.23 -5.01
CA ILE A 11 13.58 -4.81 -5.53
C ILE A 11 13.73 -4.40 -7.00
N PRO A 12 12.81 -4.83 -7.91
CA PRO A 12 12.98 -4.58 -9.35
C PRO A 12 13.09 -3.11 -9.70
N ASN A 13 12.15 -2.28 -9.22
CA ASN A 13 12.14 -0.84 -9.47
C ASN A 13 11.87 -0.08 -8.15
N MET A 14 12.44 1.10 -8.02
CA MET A 14 12.24 2.04 -6.92
C MET A 14 11.32 3.19 -7.36
N ASP A 15 10.16 2.83 -7.90
CA ASP A 15 9.11 3.82 -8.22
C ASP A 15 8.22 4.12 -6.98
N ILE A 16 7.25 5.04 -7.16
CA ILE A 16 6.34 5.40 -6.06
C ILE A 16 5.38 4.25 -5.78
N GLY A 17 5.64 3.52 -4.73
CA GLY A 17 4.83 2.40 -4.29
C GLY A 17 5.15 2.03 -2.85
N GLY A 18 4.38 1.13 -2.29
CA GLY A 18 4.61 0.89 -0.90
C GLY A 18 5.63 -0.21 -0.58
N ALA A 19 5.95 -1.10 -1.50
CA ALA A 19 7.07 -2.01 -1.30
C ALA A 19 8.38 -1.21 -1.33
N GLU A 20 8.46 -0.25 -2.22
CA GLU A 20 9.57 0.65 -2.48
C GLU A 20 9.81 1.60 -1.31
N THR A 21 8.77 2.29 -0.84
CA THR A 21 8.87 3.15 0.34
C THR A 21 9.23 2.37 1.60
N GLY A 22 8.69 1.16 1.79
CA GLY A 22 9.06 0.29 2.88
C GLY A 22 10.53 -0.21 2.79
N CYS A 23 11.03 -0.43 1.57
CA CYS A 23 12.45 -0.73 1.32
C CYS A 23 13.34 0.43 1.76
N LEU A 24 12.98 1.64 1.34
CA LEU A 24 13.72 2.87 1.69
C LEU A 24 13.74 3.13 3.20
N HIS A 25 12.60 3.02 3.88
CA HIS A 25 12.54 3.26 5.32
C HIS A 25 13.41 2.29 6.14
N VAL A 26 13.43 1.01 5.75
CA VAL A 26 14.30 0.01 6.39
C VAL A 26 15.77 0.32 6.12
N ALA A 27 16.11 0.70 4.88
CA ALA A 27 17.48 1.05 4.50
C ALA A 27 18.00 2.27 5.29
N ASP A 28 17.22 3.34 5.32
CA ASP A 28 17.53 4.57 6.04
C ASP A 28 17.74 4.33 7.53
N HIS A 29 16.85 3.55 8.15
CA HIS A 29 16.94 3.27 9.57
C HIS A 29 18.20 2.46 9.94
N ILE A 30 18.55 1.42 9.17
CA ILE A 30 19.76 0.62 9.40
C ILE A 30 21.01 1.50 9.26
N SER A 31 21.05 2.33 8.24
CA SER A 31 22.17 3.24 8.01
C SER A 31 22.33 4.25 9.16
N LYS A 32 21.25 4.86 9.62
CA LYS A 32 21.25 5.78 10.77
C LYS A 32 21.71 5.14 12.08
N GLN A 33 21.60 3.83 12.21
CA GLN A 33 22.07 3.06 13.37
C GLN A 33 23.47 2.48 13.19
N GLY A 34 24.22 2.92 12.18
CA GLY A 34 25.60 2.49 11.93
C GLY A 34 25.75 1.13 11.24
N GLY A 35 24.63 0.52 10.77
CA GLY A 35 24.67 -0.69 9.97
C GLY A 35 24.93 -0.38 8.48
N PHE A 36 25.36 -1.39 7.72
CA PHE A 36 25.50 -1.25 6.28
C PHE A 36 24.17 -1.57 5.56
N SER A 37 23.74 -0.68 4.69
CA SER A 37 22.52 -0.86 3.91
C SER A 37 22.75 -0.61 2.42
N ALA A 38 22.30 -1.57 1.60
CA ALA A 38 22.36 -1.47 0.16
C ALA A 38 21.01 -1.85 -0.47
N ILE A 39 20.72 -1.24 -1.62
CA ILE A 39 19.55 -1.54 -2.44
C ILE A 39 20.02 -1.91 -3.84
N LEU A 40 19.59 -3.09 -4.32
CA LEU A 40 19.80 -3.56 -5.68
C LEU A 40 18.50 -3.43 -6.46
N THR A 41 18.52 -2.66 -7.55
CA THR A 41 17.34 -2.30 -8.35
C THR A 41 17.70 -1.99 -9.80
N SER A 42 16.73 -2.08 -10.71
CA SER A 42 16.91 -1.63 -12.11
C SER A 42 16.80 -0.10 -12.27
N GLY A 43 16.27 0.61 -11.28
CA GLY A 43 16.08 2.06 -11.32
C GLY A 43 14.80 2.49 -10.61
N GLY A 44 14.36 3.72 -10.85
CA GLY A 44 13.09 4.28 -10.38
C GLY A 44 13.23 5.65 -9.73
N LYS A 45 12.12 6.40 -9.68
CA LYS A 45 12.07 7.81 -9.26
C LYS A 45 12.46 8.04 -7.79
N LEU A 46 12.24 7.05 -6.91
CA LEU A 46 12.62 7.19 -5.49
C LEU A 46 14.14 7.20 -5.27
N LEU A 47 14.95 6.84 -6.27
CA LEU A 47 16.41 6.87 -6.16
C LEU A 47 16.95 8.30 -6.00
N ASP A 48 16.22 9.30 -6.49
CA ASP A 48 16.59 10.71 -6.36
C ASP A 48 16.42 11.25 -4.94
N LEU A 49 15.65 10.53 -4.10
CA LEU A 49 15.42 10.88 -2.70
C LEU A 49 16.37 10.16 -1.73
N ILE A 50 17.27 9.31 -2.25
CA ILE A 50 18.15 8.48 -1.43
C ILE A 50 19.48 9.22 -1.17
N ASP A 51 19.82 9.36 0.09
CA ASP A 51 21.15 9.79 0.53
C ASP A 51 22.18 8.67 0.20
N ARG A 52 22.92 8.87 -0.89
CA ARG A 52 23.88 7.88 -1.44
C ARG A 52 25.13 7.70 -0.59
N ASP A 53 25.41 8.63 0.29
CA ASP A 53 26.52 8.51 1.25
C ASP A 53 26.16 7.52 2.36
N LYS A 54 24.87 7.41 2.67
CA LYS A 54 24.36 6.52 3.72
C LYS A 54 23.86 5.19 3.19
N ILE A 55 23.29 5.14 1.98
CA ILE A 55 22.69 3.93 1.40
C ILE A 55 23.35 3.63 0.07
N LYS A 56 24.01 2.47 -0.04
CA LYS A 56 24.64 2.05 -1.28
C LYS A 56 23.61 1.60 -2.31
N ILE A 57 23.64 2.18 -3.50
CA ILE A 57 22.75 1.79 -4.58
C ILE A 57 23.54 0.96 -5.61
N PHE A 58 23.04 -0.24 -5.90
CA PHE A 58 23.50 -1.07 -7.02
C PHE A 58 22.44 -1.03 -8.12
N LYS A 59 22.73 -0.31 -9.20
CA LYS A 59 21.85 -0.27 -10.36
C LYS A 59 22.24 -1.40 -11.31
N TRP A 60 21.34 -2.37 -11.50
CA TRP A 60 21.55 -3.54 -12.32
C TRP A 60 20.21 -4.05 -12.87
N PRO A 61 20.13 -4.55 -14.13
CA PRO A 61 18.89 -5.02 -14.72
C PRO A 61 18.39 -6.32 -14.07
N ILE A 62 17.62 -6.16 -12.98
CA ILE A 62 16.96 -7.27 -12.27
C ILE A 62 15.57 -7.47 -12.84
N ASN A 63 15.47 -7.82 -14.09
CA ASN A 63 14.20 -8.02 -14.77
C ASN A 63 13.80 -9.52 -14.80
N LYS A 64 12.64 -9.79 -15.42
CA LYS A 64 12.02 -11.13 -15.46
C LYS A 64 12.64 -12.07 -16.48
N ASN A 65 13.67 -11.67 -17.23
CA ASN A 65 14.26 -12.48 -18.27
C ASN A 65 15.05 -13.65 -17.65
N ILE A 66 14.70 -14.87 -18.01
CA ILE A 66 15.27 -16.10 -17.46
C ILE A 66 16.78 -16.21 -17.71
N PHE A 67 17.28 -15.73 -18.84
CA PHE A 67 18.70 -15.71 -19.15
C PHE A 67 19.50 -14.82 -18.19
N PHE A 68 18.91 -13.72 -17.72
CA PHE A 68 19.54 -12.84 -16.73
C PHE A 68 19.53 -13.41 -15.32
N ILE A 69 18.68 -14.41 -15.01
CA ILE A 69 18.66 -15.02 -13.67
C ILE A 69 20.04 -15.57 -13.33
N PHE A 70 20.71 -16.23 -14.28
CA PHE A 70 22.04 -16.82 -14.07
C PHE A 70 23.09 -15.73 -13.78
N PHE A 71 23.18 -14.71 -14.61
CA PHE A 71 24.08 -13.58 -14.38
C PHE A 71 23.79 -12.85 -13.07
N ASN A 72 22.53 -12.71 -12.71
CA ASN A 72 22.12 -12.10 -11.45
C ASN A 72 22.61 -12.88 -10.23
N ILE A 73 22.70 -14.22 -10.29
CA ILE A 73 23.22 -15.04 -9.20
C ILE A 73 24.65 -14.64 -8.87
N PHE A 74 25.53 -14.60 -9.89
CA PHE A 74 26.94 -14.23 -9.71
C PHE A 74 27.08 -12.77 -9.27
N TYR A 75 26.33 -11.86 -9.89
CA TYR A 75 26.37 -10.45 -9.51
C TYR A 75 26.01 -10.27 -8.03
N ILE A 76 24.91 -10.86 -7.57
CA ILE A 76 24.47 -10.80 -6.16
C ILE A 76 25.51 -11.47 -5.25
N PHE A 77 26.03 -12.63 -5.63
CA PHE A 77 27.06 -13.34 -4.87
C PHE A 77 28.32 -12.47 -4.66
N PHE A 78 28.85 -11.86 -5.72
CA PHE A 78 30.00 -10.96 -5.59
C PHE A 78 29.69 -9.74 -4.72
N LYS A 79 28.49 -9.14 -4.84
CA LYS A 79 28.09 -8.03 -3.94
C LYS A 79 28.02 -8.48 -2.49
N ILE A 80 27.53 -9.69 -2.21
CA ILE A 80 27.53 -10.26 -0.86
C ILE A 80 28.95 -10.36 -0.31
N LYS A 81 29.88 -10.93 -1.08
CA LYS A 81 31.26 -11.13 -0.64
C LYS A 81 32.02 -9.82 -0.46
N ILE A 82 32.01 -8.95 -1.46
CA ILE A 82 32.72 -7.65 -1.44
C ILE A 82 32.24 -6.77 -0.27
N HIS A 83 30.94 -6.71 -0.03
CA HIS A 83 30.36 -5.85 0.99
C HIS A 83 30.08 -6.60 2.31
N LYS A 84 30.52 -7.84 2.47
CA LYS A 84 30.32 -8.66 3.67
C LYS A 84 28.86 -8.66 4.14
N ILE A 85 27.91 -8.77 3.18
CA ILE A 85 26.47 -8.80 3.45
C ILE A 85 26.15 -10.06 4.28
N ASN A 86 25.36 -9.93 5.34
CA ASN A 86 24.90 -11.06 6.15
C ASN A 86 23.41 -11.33 6.01
N ILE A 87 22.62 -10.37 5.46
CA ILE A 87 21.21 -10.55 5.16
C ILE A 87 20.91 -10.05 3.76
N VAL A 88 20.24 -10.88 2.97
CA VAL A 88 19.63 -10.49 1.69
C VAL A 88 18.13 -10.55 1.83
N HIS A 89 17.42 -9.46 1.49
CA HIS A 89 15.97 -9.38 1.58
C HIS A 89 15.34 -9.12 0.21
N ALA A 90 14.70 -10.13 -0.37
CA ALA A 90 13.97 -9.99 -1.63
C ALA A 90 12.52 -9.52 -1.38
N ARG A 91 12.13 -8.46 -2.10
CA ARG A 91 10.79 -7.85 -2.01
C ARG A 91 9.92 -8.15 -3.23
N SER A 92 10.37 -9.03 -4.12
CA SER A 92 9.63 -9.44 -5.32
C SER A 92 10.08 -10.82 -5.78
N ARG A 93 9.18 -11.54 -6.43
CA ARG A 93 9.36 -12.95 -6.87
C ARG A 93 10.49 -13.13 -7.89
N ALA A 94 10.55 -12.27 -8.92
CA ALA A 94 11.53 -12.42 -9.98
C ALA A 94 12.97 -12.40 -9.46
N PRO A 95 13.42 -11.37 -8.72
CA PRO A 95 14.77 -11.36 -8.17
C PRO A 95 14.97 -12.35 -7.02
N ALA A 96 13.90 -12.85 -6.39
CA ALA A 96 14.02 -13.81 -5.29
C ALA A 96 14.66 -15.14 -5.72
N TRP A 97 14.50 -15.59 -6.97
CA TRP A 97 15.16 -16.79 -7.49
C TRP A 97 16.67 -16.63 -7.51
N SER A 98 17.18 -15.56 -8.10
CA SER A 98 18.63 -15.29 -8.14
C SER A 98 19.19 -15.02 -6.74
N ALA A 99 18.46 -14.28 -5.92
CA ALA A 99 18.83 -13.99 -4.54
C ALA A 99 18.94 -15.27 -3.69
N PHE A 100 17.97 -16.18 -3.79
CA PHE A 100 17.98 -17.46 -3.09
C PHE A 100 19.23 -18.28 -3.42
N LEU A 101 19.55 -18.44 -4.70
CA LEU A 101 20.72 -19.21 -5.11
C LEU A 101 22.03 -18.53 -4.69
N ALA A 102 22.14 -17.23 -4.87
CA ALA A 102 23.31 -16.46 -4.43
C ALA A 102 23.54 -16.53 -2.92
N THR A 103 22.46 -16.47 -2.11
CA THR A 103 22.56 -16.57 -0.65
C THR A 103 22.95 -17.97 -0.19
N LYS A 104 22.50 -19.02 -0.87
CA LYS A 104 22.94 -20.39 -0.61
C LYS A 104 24.43 -20.56 -0.88
N LEU A 105 24.91 -20.08 -2.04
CA LEU A 105 26.33 -20.14 -2.40
C LEU A 105 27.21 -19.32 -1.42
N ALA A 106 26.71 -18.17 -0.96
CA ALA A 106 27.45 -17.30 -0.07
C ALA A 106 27.34 -17.69 1.43
N ASN A 107 26.41 -18.60 1.77
CA ASN A 107 26.06 -19.01 3.12
C ASN A 107 25.60 -17.83 4.01
N VAL A 108 24.66 -17.01 3.51
CA VAL A 108 24.09 -15.85 4.22
C VAL A 108 22.57 -15.97 4.37
N LYS A 109 21.99 -15.21 5.29
CA LYS A 109 20.55 -15.27 5.58
C LYS A 109 19.72 -14.65 4.47
N PHE A 110 18.63 -15.31 4.12
CA PHE A 110 17.69 -14.87 3.10
C PHE A 110 16.32 -14.60 3.71
N VAL A 111 15.76 -13.41 3.45
CA VAL A 111 14.43 -12.97 3.91
C VAL A 111 13.59 -12.60 2.71
N THR A 112 12.30 -12.84 2.78
CA THR A 112 11.34 -12.45 1.75
C THR A 112 10.15 -11.72 2.34
N THR A 113 9.52 -10.83 1.56
CA THR A 113 8.26 -10.19 1.94
C THR A 113 7.18 -10.44 0.89
N PHE A 114 6.05 -11.00 1.32
CA PHE A 114 4.84 -11.09 0.51
C PHE A 114 4.08 -9.77 0.53
N HIS A 115 3.89 -9.19 -0.66
CA HIS A 115 3.18 -7.92 -0.86
C HIS A 115 1.76 -8.08 -1.42
N GLY A 116 1.28 -9.30 -1.65
CA GLY A 116 -0.02 -9.59 -2.21
C GLY A 116 -0.29 -11.09 -2.28
N THR A 117 -1.49 -11.49 -2.67
CA THR A 117 -1.94 -12.88 -2.77
C THR A 117 -1.37 -13.66 -3.94
N TYR A 118 -0.55 -13.08 -4.78
CA TYR A 118 0.06 -13.69 -5.96
C TYR A 118 -0.80 -14.77 -6.66
N ASN A 119 -1.63 -14.34 -7.58
CA ASN A 119 -2.49 -15.25 -8.34
C ASN A 119 -1.68 -16.41 -8.98
N PHE A 120 -2.15 -17.65 -8.82
CA PHE A 120 -1.51 -18.87 -9.34
C PHE A 120 -2.54 -19.82 -9.99
N LYS A 121 -3.15 -19.41 -11.08
CA LYS A 121 -4.09 -20.25 -11.85
C LYS A 121 -3.46 -21.52 -12.43
N SER A 122 -2.13 -21.68 -12.40
CA SER A 122 -1.42 -22.86 -12.91
C SER A 122 -0.38 -23.36 -11.92
N LYS A 123 -0.03 -24.68 -12.01
CA LYS A 123 1.01 -25.32 -11.20
C LYS A 123 2.38 -24.65 -11.41
N LEU A 124 2.73 -24.27 -12.64
CA LEU A 124 3.97 -23.55 -12.95
C LEU A 124 4.03 -22.19 -12.27
N LYS A 125 2.92 -21.45 -12.27
CA LYS A 125 2.86 -20.15 -11.60
C LYS A 125 2.93 -20.28 -10.08
N LYS A 126 2.31 -21.33 -9.52
CA LYS A 126 2.44 -21.67 -8.09
C LYS A 126 3.89 -21.99 -7.73
N PHE A 127 4.57 -22.81 -8.56
CA PHE A 127 5.99 -23.10 -8.40
C PHE A 127 6.84 -21.83 -8.46
N TYR A 128 6.63 -20.98 -9.48
CA TYR A 128 7.33 -19.69 -9.58
C TYR A 128 7.15 -18.81 -8.34
N ASN A 129 5.95 -18.75 -7.80
CA ASN A 129 5.66 -17.97 -6.59
C ASN A 129 6.27 -18.59 -5.32
N SER A 130 6.47 -19.92 -5.29
CA SER A 130 6.95 -20.65 -4.10
C SER A 130 8.34 -20.25 -3.64
N ILE A 131 9.12 -19.57 -4.48
CA ILE A 131 10.43 -19.02 -4.09
C ILE A 131 10.34 -18.11 -2.86
N MET A 132 9.21 -17.41 -2.71
CA MET A 132 9.01 -16.48 -1.62
C MET A 132 8.85 -17.16 -0.26
N VAL A 133 8.62 -18.48 -0.21
CA VAL A 133 8.57 -19.28 1.03
C VAL A 133 9.82 -20.12 1.26
N LYS A 134 10.83 -20.03 0.38
CA LYS A 134 12.11 -20.76 0.51
C LYS A 134 13.19 -19.96 1.26
N SER A 135 12.83 -18.93 1.96
CA SER A 135 13.71 -18.05 2.74
C SER A 135 13.96 -18.61 4.16
N ASN A 136 14.88 -18.02 4.91
CA ASN A 136 15.05 -18.29 6.33
C ASN A 136 13.91 -17.68 7.16
N HIS A 137 13.31 -16.57 6.68
CA HIS A 137 12.17 -15.94 7.31
C HIS A 137 11.26 -15.29 6.25
N VAL A 138 9.95 -15.56 6.36
CA VAL A 138 8.92 -15.00 5.48
C VAL A 138 8.18 -13.89 6.21
N ILE A 139 8.13 -12.70 5.64
CA ILE A 139 7.35 -11.57 6.16
C ILE A 139 6.05 -11.46 5.38
N ALA A 140 4.91 -11.54 6.08
CA ALA A 140 3.58 -11.21 5.57
C ALA A 140 3.19 -9.77 5.96
N ARG A 141 2.42 -9.08 5.11
CA ARG A 141 2.01 -7.68 5.37
C ARG A 141 0.73 -7.55 6.17
N SER A 142 0.03 -8.67 6.42
CA SER A 142 -1.20 -8.78 7.20
C SER A 142 -1.42 -10.23 7.62
N GLU A 143 -2.31 -10.49 8.56
CA GLU A 143 -2.75 -11.84 8.92
C GLU A 143 -3.44 -12.52 7.72
N PHE A 144 -4.21 -11.75 6.95
CA PHE A 144 -4.81 -12.23 5.70
C PHE A 144 -3.74 -12.80 4.75
N ILE A 145 -2.62 -12.10 4.56
CA ILE A 145 -1.51 -12.58 3.73
C ILE A 145 -0.79 -13.77 4.38
N LEU A 146 -0.62 -13.77 5.69
CA LEU A 146 -0.02 -14.91 6.40
C LEU A 146 -0.86 -16.17 6.22
N ASN A 147 -2.18 -16.07 6.41
CA ASN A 147 -3.11 -17.16 6.20
C ASN A 147 -3.09 -17.65 4.74
N HIS A 148 -3.09 -16.71 3.76
CA HIS A 148 -2.95 -17.05 2.35
C HIS A 148 -1.65 -17.84 2.06
N ILE A 149 -0.53 -17.46 2.68
CA ILE A 149 0.76 -18.15 2.53
C ILE A 149 0.65 -19.58 3.06
N HIS A 150 0.16 -19.77 4.29
CA HIS A 150 0.06 -21.10 4.93
C HIS A 150 -0.94 -22.02 4.23
N THR A 151 -2.06 -21.48 3.73
CA THR A 151 -3.06 -22.26 3.00
C THR A 151 -2.54 -22.75 1.64
N ASN A 152 -1.70 -21.95 0.98
CA ASN A 152 -1.37 -22.21 -0.42
C ASN A 152 0.04 -22.75 -0.66
N TYR A 153 0.94 -22.62 0.31
CA TYR A 153 2.35 -23.03 0.17
C TYR A 153 2.79 -23.87 1.37
N GLN A 154 3.70 -24.82 1.12
CA GLN A 154 4.40 -25.51 2.21
C GLN A 154 5.50 -24.62 2.75
N VAL A 155 5.26 -24.04 3.92
CA VAL A 155 6.20 -23.10 4.56
C VAL A 155 7.02 -23.86 5.61
N LYS A 156 8.33 -24.03 5.36
CA LYS A 156 9.28 -24.59 6.34
C LYS A 156 9.98 -23.52 7.17
N ALA A 157 9.99 -22.28 6.67
CA ALA A 157 10.62 -21.15 7.31
C ALA A 157 9.75 -20.57 8.44
N LYS A 158 10.38 -19.86 9.39
CA LYS A 158 9.64 -18.98 10.29
C LYS A 158 8.90 -17.92 9.46
N SER A 159 7.68 -17.59 9.84
CA SER A 159 6.88 -16.57 9.21
C SER A 159 6.28 -15.64 10.25
N SER A 160 6.22 -14.35 9.94
CA SER A 160 5.69 -13.33 10.85
C SER A 160 4.93 -12.25 10.10
N VAL A 161 3.92 -11.69 10.75
CA VAL A 161 3.25 -10.50 10.25
C VAL A 161 4.04 -9.27 10.66
N VAL A 162 4.48 -8.51 9.66
CA VAL A 162 4.97 -7.15 9.84
C VAL A 162 4.01 -6.24 9.07
N LYS A 163 3.03 -5.70 9.78
CA LYS A 163 2.04 -4.79 9.24
C LYS A 163 2.74 -3.62 8.55
N ARG A 164 2.17 -3.17 7.45
CA ARG A 164 2.75 -2.06 6.71
C ARG A 164 2.57 -0.77 7.50
N GLY A 165 3.64 0.01 7.63
CA GLY A 165 3.59 1.32 8.23
C GLY A 165 3.36 2.42 7.19
N ILE A 166 2.72 3.48 7.62
CA ILE A 166 2.64 4.76 6.92
C ILE A 166 3.45 5.82 7.67
N ASP A 167 3.74 6.92 7.00
CA ASP A 167 4.30 8.11 7.63
C ASP A 167 3.16 8.93 8.26
N GLU A 168 2.89 8.72 9.55
CA GLU A 168 1.80 9.36 10.28
C GLU A 168 2.04 10.86 10.55
N LYS A 169 3.29 11.32 10.34
CA LYS A 169 3.63 12.74 10.38
C LYS A 169 3.26 13.41 9.07
N TYR A 170 3.54 12.75 7.94
CA TYR A 170 3.12 13.22 6.62
C TYR A 170 1.59 13.19 6.49
N PHE A 171 0.94 12.07 6.86
CA PHE A 171 -0.51 11.96 6.92
C PHE A 171 -1.06 12.51 8.24
N SER A 172 -1.00 13.84 8.37
CA SER A 172 -1.49 14.58 9.55
C SER A 172 -2.17 15.87 9.10
N LYS A 173 -3.28 16.23 9.77
CA LYS A 173 -3.96 17.52 9.57
C LYS A 173 -3.01 18.70 9.73
N LYS A 174 -2.02 18.59 10.64
CA LYS A 174 -1.01 19.62 10.88
C LYS A 174 -0.08 19.88 9.69
N ASN A 175 -0.02 18.97 8.73
CA ASN A 175 0.82 19.07 7.53
C ASN A 175 0.07 19.62 6.31
N VAL A 176 -1.11 20.19 6.52
CA VAL A 176 -1.97 20.75 5.46
C VAL A 176 -2.35 22.17 5.84
N THR A 177 -2.14 23.12 4.93
CA THR A 177 -2.51 24.53 5.13
C THR A 177 -3.87 24.85 4.56
N GLU A 178 -4.52 25.89 5.07
CA GLU A 178 -5.81 26.38 4.55
C GLU A 178 -5.69 26.85 3.07
N GLU A 179 -4.55 27.39 2.67
CA GLU A 179 -4.29 27.77 1.29
C GLU A 179 -4.30 26.56 0.36
N GLU A 180 -3.66 25.44 0.76
CA GLU A 180 -3.67 24.17 0.00
C GLU A 180 -5.10 23.62 -0.13
N ILE A 181 -5.89 23.70 0.94
CA ILE A 181 -7.30 23.30 0.95
C ILE A 181 -8.09 24.14 -0.04
N LYS A 182 -7.98 25.47 0.04
CA LYS A 182 -8.67 26.41 -0.86
C LYS A 182 -8.28 26.19 -2.32
N LYS A 183 -6.99 26.02 -2.58
CA LYS A 183 -6.46 25.73 -3.92
C LYS A 183 -7.03 24.43 -4.48
N LEU A 184 -7.07 23.34 -3.68
CA LEU A 184 -7.60 22.06 -4.13
C LEU A 184 -9.12 22.14 -4.37
N LYS A 185 -9.89 22.78 -3.48
CA LYS A 185 -11.33 22.99 -3.67
C LYS A 185 -11.62 23.74 -4.98
N GLY A 186 -10.86 24.81 -5.27
CA GLY A 186 -10.97 25.54 -6.54
C GLY A 186 -10.64 24.69 -7.77
N LEU A 187 -9.54 23.93 -7.74
CA LEU A 187 -9.15 22.99 -8.79
C LEU A 187 -10.22 21.92 -9.06
N MET A 188 -10.85 21.43 -8.00
CA MET A 188 -11.91 20.43 -8.08
C MET A 188 -13.29 21.04 -8.40
N LYS A 189 -13.40 22.36 -8.44
CA LYS A 189 -14.66 23.10 -8.64
C LYS A 189 -15.71 22.77 -7.55
N ILE A 190 -15.27 22.66 -6.30
CA ILE A 190 -16.15 22.41 -5.16
C ILE A 190 -16.61 23.78 -4.62
N ASN A 191 -17.87 24.11 -4.83
CA ASN A 191 -18.49 25.36 -4.39
C ASN A 191 -19.40 25.11 -3.18
N GLY A 192 -19.35 26.02 -2.21
CA GLY A 192 -20.15 25.93 -0.99
C GLY A 192 -19.74 24.79 -0.08
N GLU A 193 -20.59 24.55 0.92
CA GLU A 193 -20.43 23.42 1.83
C GLU A 193 -21.05 22.17 1.23
N LYS A 194 -20.20 21.17 0.99
CA LYS A 194 -20.59 19.88 0.43
C LYS A 194 -20.07 18.76 1.31
N PHE A 195 -20.83 17.70 1.43
CA PHE A 195 -20.34 16.44 1.98
C PHE A 195 -19.44 15.77 0.92
N ILE A 196 -18.13 15.72 1.19
CA ILE A 196 -17.14 15.25 0.22
C ILE A 196 -16.78 13.78 0.48
N ILE A 197 -17.04 12.93 -0.52
CA ILE A 197 -16.65 11.52 -0.51
C ILE A 197 -15.41 11.35 -1.38
N LEU A 198 -14.33 10.83 -0.82
CA LEU A 198 -13.06 10.62 -1.52
C LEU A 198 -12.79 9.12 -1.72
N LEU A 199 -12.59 8.70 -2.96
CA LEU A 199 -12.06 7.39 -3.32
C LEU A 199 -10.66 7.56 -3.90
N PRO A 200 -9.59 7.39 -3.11
CA PRO A 200 -8.22 7.47 -3.61
C PRO A 200 -7.74 6.11 -4.09
N GLY A 201 -7.08 6.08 -5.23
CA GLY A 201 -6.48 4.84 -5.74
C GLY A 201 -6.28 4.84 -7.25
N ARG A 202 -5.37 4.00 -7.70
CA ARG A 202 -5.14 3.80 -9.13
C ARG A 202 -6.43 3.38 -9.82
N LEU A 203 -6.68 3.89 -11.03
CA LEU A 203 -7.81 3.45 -11.83
C LEU A 203 -7.55 2.02 -12.33
N THR A 204 -8.17 1.06 -11.67
CA THR A 204 -8.09 -0.38 -11.98
C THR A 204 -9.39 -1.06 -11.56
N TYR A 205 -9.85 -2.05 -12.31
CA TYR A 205 -11.11 -2.76 -12.05
C TYR A 205 -11.26 -3.21 -10.60
N TRP A 206 -10.22 -3.80 -10.04
CA TRP A 206 -10.26 -4.35 -8.69
C TRP A 206 -10.34 -3.31 -7.56
N LYS A 207 -10.15 -2.00 -7.87
CA LYS A 207 -10.30 -0.90 -6.90
C LYS A 207 -11.75 -0.43 -6.74
N GLY A 208 -12.69 -0.97 -7.51
CA GLY A 208 -14.12 -0.75 -7.31
C GLY A 208 -14.62 0.66 -7.62
N GLN A 209 -13.93 1.42 -8.50
CA GLN A 209 -14.45 2.74 -8.92
C GLN A 209 -15.82 2.62 -9.60
N LYS A 210 -16.02 1.56 -10.38
CA LYS A 210 -17.31 1.27 -11.02
C LYS A 210 -18.40 1.05 -9.97
N LEU A 211 -18.13 0.20 -8.97
CA LEU A 211 -19.04 -0.07 -7.86
C LEU A 211 -19.46 1.21 -7.12
N PHE A 212 -18.50 2.12 -6.91
CA PHE A 212 -18.80 3.42 -6.28
C PHE A 212 -19.70 4.29 -7.16
N ILE A 213 -19.47 4.34 -8.48
CA ILE A 213 -20.33 5.09 -9.41
C ILE A 213 -21.75 4.50 -9.43
N GLU A 214 -21.90 3.19 -9.36
CA GLU A 214 -23.19 2.49 -9.26
C GLU A 214 -23.92 2.84 -7.95
N ALA A 215 -23.21 2.85 -6.81
CA ALA A 215 -23.77 3.29 -5.53
C ALA A 215 -24.20 4.77 -5.54
N LEU A 216 -23.41 5.64 -6.18
CA LEU A 216 -23.80 7.05 -6.37
C LEU A 216 -25.06 7.19 -7.25
N ASN A 217 -25.24 6.35 -8.27
CA ASN A 217 -26.46 6.35 -9.06
C ASN A 217 -27.69 5.97 -8.23
N ILE A 218 -27.59 4.97 -7.36
CA ILE A 218 -28.66 4.59 -6.43
C ILE A 218 -29.03 5.79 -5.53
N LEU A 219 -28.04 6.46 -4.93
CA LEU A 219 -28.25 7.63 -4.09
C LEU A 219 -28.82 8.83 -4.88
N ASN A 220 -28.42 8.99 -6.15
CA ASN A 220 -28.91 10.05 -7.02
C ASN A 220 -30.40 9.86 -7.33
N ASN A 221 -30.82 8.64 -7.63
CA ASN A 221 -32.23 8.29 -7.87
C ASN A 221 -33.11 8.47 -6.62
N GLN A 222 -32.51 8.45 -5.42
CA GLN A 222 -33.16 8.71 -4.15
C GLN A 222 -33.08 10.19 -3.72
N ASN A 223 -32.54 11.09 -4.56
CA ASN A 223 -32.31 12.52 -4.29
C ASN A 223 -31.37 12.80 -3.09
N PHE A 224 -30.48 11.87 -2.77
CA PHE A 224 -29.52 12.00 -1.64
C PHE A 224 -28.23 12.75 -1.98
N LEU A 225 -28.01 13.14 -3.25
CA LEU A 225 -26.76 13.76 -3.69
C LEU A 225 -26.80 15.29 -3.87
N GLU A 226 -27.80 16.00 -3.37
CA GLU A 226 -27.92 17.47 -3.54
C GLU A 226 -26.70 18.22 -2.96
N ASN A 227 -26.31 17.85 -1.74
CA ASN A 227 -25.19 18.44 -1.02
C ASN A 227 -23.96 17.53 -0.95
N VAL A 228 -23.84 16.58 -1.88
CA VAL A 228 -22.70 15.65 -1.96
C VAL A 228 -21.81 16.01 -3.15
N TYR A 229 -20.50 15.89 -2.96
CA TYR A 229 -19.54 15.94 -4.03
C TYR A 229 -18.54 14.78 -3.89
N SER A 230 -18.36 14.03 -4.94
CA SER A 230 -17.52 12.83 -4.92
C SER A 230 -16.24 13.05 -5.72
N LEU A 231 -15.13 12.50 -5.22
CA LEU A 231 -13.82 12.58 -5.85
C LEU A 231 -13.23 11.18 -6.01
N ILE A 232 -12.90 10.81 -7.22
CA ILE A 232 -12.02 9.67 -7.51
C ILE A 232 -10.65 10.25 -7.89
N ILE A 233 -9.62 10.00 -7.07
CA ILE A 233 -8.29 10.55 -7.28
C ILE A 233 -7.27 9.44 -7.47
N GLY A 234 -6.72 9.34 -8.70
CA GLY A 234 -5.66 8.39 -9.00
C GLY A 234 -5.27 8.32 -10.48
N GLY A 235 -4.05 7.85 -10.72
CA GLY A 235 -3.53 7.68 -12.08
C GLY A 235 -4.06 6.43 -12.76
N HIS A 236 -4.26 6.49 -14.07
CA HIS A 236 -4.70 5.33 -14.89
C HIS A 236 -3.53 4.39 -15.26
N GLN A 237 -2.29 4.83 -15.16
CA GLN A 237 -1.10 4.00 -15.44
C GLN A 237 -1.18 3.25 -16.79
N GLY A 238 -1.57 3.95 -17.87
CA GLY A 238 -1.76 3.38 -19.19
C GLY A 238 -3.13 2.70 -19.44
N ARG A 239 -4.00 2.57 -18.44
CA ARG A 239 -5.35 1.99 -18.57
C ARG A 239 -6.35 3.04 -19.02
N ILE A 240 -6.13 3.60 -20.22
CA ILE A 240 -6.96 4.69 -20.76
C ILE A 240 -8.40 4.20 -20.96
N GLN A 241 -8.59 3.02 -21.53
CA GLN A 241 -9.90 2.42 -21.78
C GLN A 241 -10.75 2.32 -20.50
N TYR A 242 -10.18 1.87 -19.38
CA TYR A 242 -10.92 1.81 -18.11
C TYR A 242 -11.31 3.20 -17.59
N LYS A 243 -10.46 4.21 -17.75
CA LYS A 243 -10.81 5.60 -17.42
C LYS A 243 -11.98 6.09 -18.27
N GLU A 244 -11.98 5.82 -19.57
CA GLU A 244 -13.05 6.20 -20.48
C GLU A 244 -14.37 5.50 -20.12
N GLU A 245 -14.32 4.21 -19.80
CA GLU A 245 -15.47 3.44 -19.29
C GLU A 245 -16.09 4.09 -18.04
N LEU A 246 -15.28 4.51 -17.08
CA LEU A 246 -15.76 5.22 -15.89
C LEU A 246 -16.39 6.56 -16.23
N MET A 247 -15.81 7.32 -17.16
CA MET A 247 -16.37 8.61 -17.61
C MET A 247 -17.71 8.43 -18.34
N GLN A 248 -17.86 7.37 -19.15
CA GLN A 248 -19.12 7.03 -19.80
C GLN A 248 -20.21 6.67 -18.77
N LEU A 249 -19.86 5.93 -17.70
CA LEU A 249 -20.80 5.63 -16.62
C LEU A 249 -21.24 6.88 -15.87
N VAL A 250 -20.32 7.80 -15.58
CA VAL A 250 -20.64 9.09 -14.94
C VAL A 250 -21.65 9.88 -15.77
N LYS A 251 -21.45 9.95 -17.10
CA LYS A 251 -22.39 10.59 -18.03
C LYS A 251 -23.72 9.85 -18.10
N LYS A 252 -23.70 8.52 -18.23
CA LYS A 252 -24.90 7.68 -18.29
C LYS A 252 -25.83 7.89 -17.10
N TYR A 253 -25.26 8.13 -15.91
CA TYR A 253 -26.00 8.32 -14.66
C TYR A 253 -26.21 9.78 -14.27
N ASN A 254 -25.90 10.74 -15.16
CA ASN A 254 -26.03 12.19 -14.92
C ASN A 254 -25.31 12.66 -13.64
N LEU A 255 -24.08 12.16 -13.42
CA LEU A 255 -23.28 12.44 -12.22
C LEU A 255 -22.15 13.47 -12.45
N GLU A 256 -22.06 14.12 -13.64
CA GLU A 256 -20.96 15.00 -14.03
C GLU A 256 -20.77 16.18 -13.06
N ASN A 257 -21.85 16.70 -12.49
CA ASN A 257 -21.84 17.78 -11.50
C ASN A 257 -21.66 17.30 -10.05
N LYS A 258 -21.65 16.00 -9.80
CA LYS A 258 -21.60 15.37 -8.46
C LYS A 258 -20.36 14.51 -8.24
N LEU A 259 -19.67 14.12 -9.31
CA LEU A 259 -18.47 13.28 -9.27
C LEU A 259 -17.40 13.81 -10.21
N LYS A 260 -16.18 13.95 -9.70
CA LYS A 260 -15.00 14.25 -10.50
C LYS A 260 -13.95 13.13 -10.42
N ILE A 261 -13.48 12.68 -11.57
CA ILE A 261 -12.34 11.76 -11.70
C ILE A 261 -11.10 12.60 -12.00
N ALA A 262 -10.17 12.64 -11.07
CA ALA A 262 -8.94 13.44 -11.17
C ALA A 262 -7.68 12.57 -11.19
N HIS A 263 -6.63 13.07 -11.83
CA HIS A 263 -5.32 12.45 -11.75
C HIS A 263 -4.77 12.51 -10.32
N GLY A 264 -3.79 11.66 -10.00
CA GLY A 264 -3.16 11.66 -8.68
C GLY A 264 -2.56 13.02 -8.29
N LEU A 265 -2.62 13.33 -7.02
CA LEU A 265 -2.08 14.55 -6.44
C LEU A 265 -0.67 14.30 -5.88
N ASN A 266 0.17 15.33 -5.91
CA ASN A 266 1.50 15.28 -5.29
C ASN A 266 1.43 15.18 -3.75
N LYS A 267 0.41 15.81 -3.14
CA LYS A 267 0.21 15.83 -1.69
C LYS A 267 -1.19 15.31 -1.33
N MET A 268 -1.30 13.98 -1.20
CA MET A 268 -2.56 13.32 -0.85
C MET A 268 -3.18 13.76 0.49
N PRO A 269 -2.43 14.13 1.54
CA PRO A 269 -3.02 14.69 2.77
C PRO A 269 -4.02 15.82 2.53
N VAL A 270 -3.84 16.64 1.50
CA VAL A 270 -4.79 17.74 1.18
C VAL A 270 -6.15 17.17 0.74
N ALA A 271 -6.15 16.11 -0.10
CA ALA A 271 -7.40 15.46 -0.51
C ALA A 271 -8.12 14.80 0.66
N TYR A 272 -7.37 14.14 1.54
CA TYR A 272 -7.95 13.61 2.78
C TYR A 272 -8.50 14.72 3.67
N SER A 273 -7.83 15.88 3.78
CA SER A 273 -8.28 16.99 4.64
C SER A 273 -9.63 17.55 4.23
N ILE A 274 -9.90 17.67 2.93
CA ILE A 274 -11.18 18.20 2.44
C ILE A 274 -12.33 17.17 2.48
N SER A 275 -12.04 15.88 2.65
CA SER A 275 -13.08 14.83 2.64
C SER A 275 -13.79 14.70 3.99
N ASN A 276 -15.08 14.38 3.94
CA ASN A 276 -15.90 13.99 5.10
C ASN A 276 -15.88 12.46 5.27
N LEU A 277 -15.81 11.72 4.17
CA LEU A 277 -15.74 10.27 4.14
C LEU A 277 -14.69 9.81 3.13
N VAL A 278 -13.87 8.83 3.53
CA VAL A 278 -12.93 8.17 2.62
C VAL A 278 -13.41 6.76 2.33
N LEU A 279 -13.45 6.41 1.05
CA LEU A 279 -13.90 5.13 0.57
C LEU A 279 -12.73 4.25 0.12
N SER A 280 -12.75 2.98 0.50
CA SER A 280 -11.86 1.91 0.02
C SER A 280 -12.70 0.76 -0.52
N SER A 281 -13.14 0.87 -1.77
CA SER A 281 -14.16 0.00 -2.40
C SER A 281 -13.56 -1.16 -3.20
N SER A 282 -12.37 -1.64 -2.84
CA SER A 282 -11.73 -2.73 -3.57
C SER A 282 -12.60 -3.98 -3.62
N ILE A 283 -12.83 -4.53 -4.84
CA ILE A 283 -13.64 -5.74 -5.07
C ILE A 283 -12.81 -7.02 -5.04
N GLU A 284 -11.48 -6.90 -5.05
CA GLU A 284 -10.56 -8.00 -4.80
C GLU A 284 -9.76 -7.74 -3.51
N PRO A 285 -9.32 -8.79 -2.78
CA PRO A 285 -8.65 -8.62 -1.50
C PRO A 285 -7.36 -7.83 -1.59
N GLU A 286 -7.28 -6.73 -0.88
CA GLU A 286 -6.02 -6.01 -0.68
C GLU A 286 -5.14 -6.71 0.34
N ALA A 287 -3.84 -6.65 0.13
CA ALA A 287 -2.89 -7.21 1.09
C ALA A 287 -2.85 -6.47 2.43
N PHE A 288 -3.29 -5.19 2.46
CA PHE A 288 -3.17 -4.38 3.66
C PHE A 288 -4.30 -3.35 3.85
N GLY A 289 -4.76 -2.65 2.80
CA GLY A 289 -5.72 -1.56 2.93
C GLY A 289 -5.07 -0.21 3.27
N ARG A 290 -4.08 0.18 2.48
CA ARG A 290 -3.31 1.42 2.72
C ARG A 290 -4.17 2.68 2.78
N VAL A 291 -5.18 2.80 1.93
CA VAL A 291 -6.12 3.94 1.89
C VAL A 291 -6.79 4.14 3.23
N SER A 292 -7.28 3.05 3.84
CA SER A 292 -7.95 3.10 5.15
C SER A 292 -7.02 3.62 6.25
N VAL A 293 -5.78 3.19 6.27
CA VAL A 293 -4.80 3.62 7.27
C VAL A 293 -4.38 5.08 7.07
N GLU A 294 -4.21 5.52 5.83
CA GLU A 294 -3.92 6.94 5.50
C GLU A 294 -5.07 7.85 5.93
N ALA A 295 -6.32 7.47 5.64
CA ALA A 295 -7.51 8.23 6.04
C ALA A 295 -7.66 8.29 7.57
N GLN A 296 -7.51 7.16 8.26
CA GLN A 296 -7.51 7.10 9.72
C GLN A 296 -6.41 7.99 10.33
N SER A 297 -5.22 8.03 9.74
CA SER A 297 -4.14 8.92 10.17
C SER A 297 -4.51 10.40 10.04
N MET A 298 -5.32 10.73 9.05
CA MET A 298 -5.87 12.08 8.84
C MET A 298 -7.15 12.33 9.66
N GLU A 299 -7.49 11.43 10.58
CA GLU A 299 -8.73 11.50 11.40
C GLU A 299 -10.00 11.58 10.53
N LYS A 300 -10.02 10.86 9.41
CA LYS A 300 -11.18 10.80 8.54
C LYS A 300 -11.93 9.49 8.71
N PRO A 301 -13.26 9.54 8.80
CA PRO A 301 -14.08 8.35 8.73
C PRO A 301 -13.79 7.55 7.46
N VAL A 302 -13.77 6.23 7.60
CA VAL A 302 -13.49 5.29 6.50
C VAL A 302 -14.67 4.36 6.30
N LEU A 303 -15.06 4.16 5.05
CA LEU A 303 -15.93 3.07 4.64
C LEU A 303 -15.15 2.15 3.70
N ALA A 304 -14.97 0.88 4.08
CA ALA A 304 -14.18 -0.07 3.33
C ALA A 304 -14.96 -1.36 3.02
N SER A 305 -14.64 -2.02 1.91
CA SER A 305 -15.18 -3.34 1.63
C SER A 305 -14.68 -4.37 2.64
N ASP A 306 -15.53 -5.30 3.04
CA ASP A 306 -15.30 -6.34 4.05
C ASP A 306 -14.44 -7.50 3.52
N ILE A 307 -13.30 -7.18 2.88
CA ILE A 307 -12.45 -8.17 2.24
C ILE A 307 -10.95 -7.90 2.47
N GLY A 308 -10.19 -8.98 2.64
CA GLY A 308 -8.73 -8.92 2.71
C GLY A 308 -8.21 -8.09 3.89
N GLY A 309 -7.19 -7.28 3.63
CA GLY A 309 -6.57 -6.44 4.66
C GLY A 309 -7.45 -5.33 5.22
N SER A 310 -8.58 -5.01 4.58
CA SER A 310 -9.55 -4.04 5.12
C SER A 310 -10.13 -4.51 6.46
N LEU A 311 -10.36 -5.83 6.61
CA LEU A 311 -10.85 -6.44 7.85
C LEU A 311 -9.89 -6.28 9.05
N GLU A 312 -8.62 -6.02 8.78
CA GLU A 312 -7.61 -5.80 9.82
C GLU A 312 -7.37 -4.31 10.11
N THR A 313 -7.54 -3.46 9.08
CA THR A 313 -7.24 -2.03 9.18
C THR A 313 -8.41 -1.20 9.63
N VAL A 314 -9.65 -1.68 9.41
CA VAL A 314 -10.88 -1.01 9.84
C VAL A 314 -11.58 -1.84 10.89
N ILE A 315 -11.66 -1.32 12.11
CA ILE A 315 -12.48 -1.89 13.19
C ILE A 315 -13.88 -1.33 13.02
N ASN A 316 -14.81 -2.20 12.60
CA ASN A 316 -16.18 -1.79 12.25
C ASN A 316 -16.86 -1.06 13.41
N ASN A 317 -17.56 0.03 13.11
CA ASN A 317 -18.22 0.95 14.05
C ASN A 317 -17.29 1.65 15.06
N LYS A 318 -15.97 1.45 14.97
CA LYS A 318 -15.00 2.06 15.91
C LYS A 318 -14.00 2.97 15.20
N THR A 319 -13.36 2.51 14.12
CA THR A 319 -12.38 3.31 13.35
C THR A 319 -12.86 3.60 11.94
N GLY A 320 -14.06 3.18 11.61
CA GLY A 320 -14.73 3.27 10.32
C GLY A 320 -15.83 2.23 10.22
N TRP A 321 -16.31 2.02 9.02
CA TRP A 321 -17.36 1.03 8.72
C TRP A 321 -16.92 0.08 7.62
N LEU A 322 -17.54 -1.08 7.60
CA LEU A 322 -17.38 -2.08 6.54
C LEU A 322 -18.71 -2.21 5.78
N PHE A 323 -18.61 -2.39 4.47
CA PHE A 323 -19.73 -2.72 3.61
C PHE A 323 -19.46 -4.04 2.89
N LYS A 324 -20.51 -4.73 2.49
CA LYS A 324 -20.45 -6.04 1.83
C LYS A 324 -19.75 -5.95 0.48
N ASN A 325 -18.72 -6.74 0.31
CA ASN A 325 -17.87 -6.69 -0.86
C ASN A 325 -18.67 -6.87 -2.16
N ASN A 326 -18.37 -6.03 -3.15
CA ASN A 326 -18.99 -6.05 -4.48
C ASN A 326 -20.52 -5.86 -4.48
N ASP A 327 -21.05 -5.12 -3.47
CA ASP A 327 -22.47 -4.82 -3.29
C ASP A 327 -22.68 -3.30 -3.32
N SER A 328 -23.22 -2.76 -4.43
CA SER A 328 -23.44 -1.31 -4.60
C SER A 328 -24.62 -0.80 -3.80
N GLU A 329 -25.59 -1.67 -3.47
CA GLU A 329 -26.75 -1.31 -2.65
C GLU A 329 -26.33 -1.14 -1.19
N ASP A 330 -25.60 -2.11 -0.62
CA ASP A 330 -25.08 -1.98 0.74
C ASP A 330 -24.10 -0.80 0.86
N LEU A 331 -23.26 -0.56 -0.16
CA LEU A 331 -22.38 0.60 -0.22
C LEU A 331 -23.19 1.91 -0.18
N ALA A 332 -24.27 2.03 -0.95
CA ALA A 332 -25.15 3.20 -0.97
C ALA A 332 -25.83 3.41 0.38
N GLU A 333 -26.40 2.37 0.99
CA GLU A 333 -27.05 2.45 2.30
C GLU A 333 -26.06 2.82 3.42
N LYS A 334 -24.83 2.29 3.39
CA LYS A 334 -23.78 2.70 4.35
C LYS A 334 -23.38 4.15 4.18
N ILE A 335 -23.21 4.64 2.93
CA ILE A 335 -22.94 6.06 2.67
C ILE A 335 -24.08 6.92 3.24
N LYS A 336 -25.33 6.57 2.97
CA LYS A 336 -26.53 7.27 3.46
C LYS A 336 -26.60 7.30 5.00
N MET A 337 -26.31 6.18 5.65
CA MET A 337 -26.21 6.09 7.10
C MET A 337 -25.13 7.05 7.65
N ILE A 338 -23.94 7.04 7.06
CA ILE A 338 -22.82 7.89 7.51
C ILE A 338 -23.13 9.36 7.31
N MET A 339 -23.79 9.75 6.22
CA MET A 339 -24.20 11.13 5.97
C MET A 339 -25.22 11.66 6.98
N LYS A 340 -26.03 10.78 7.59
CA LYS A 340 -26.99 11.11 8.64
C LYS A 340 -26.38 11.05 10.05
N THR A 341 -25.15 10.57 10.18
CA THR A 341 -24.47 10.45 11.48
C THR A 341 -24.04 11.84 11.97
N GLU A 342 -24.25 12.12 13.22
CA GLU A 342 -23.85 13.38 13.86
C GLU A 342 -22.34 13.62 13.74
N GLN A 343 -21.94 14.88 13.56
CA GLN A 343 -20.53 15.25 13.35
C GLN A 343 -19.62 14.86 14.53
N ASN A 344 -20.10 14.95 15.76
CA ASN A 344 -19.38 14.53 16.97
C ASN A 344 -19.01 13.04 16.95
N VAL A 345 -19.90 12.18 16.42
CA VAL A 345 -19.66 10.72 16.26
C VAL A 345 -18.65 10.48 15.14
N LEU A 346 -18.77 11.18 14.00
CA LEU A 346 -17.79 11.09 12.92
C LEU A 346 -16.39 11.50 13.39
N ASP A 347 -16.30 12.57 14.18
CA ASP A 347 -15.04 13.05 14.75
C ASP A 347 -14.45 12.05 15.76
N LEU A 348 -15.31 11.42 16.57
CA LEU A 348 -14.88 10.38 17.51
C LEU A 348 -14.26 9.19 16.76
N ILE A 349 -14.93 8.71 15.72
CA ILE A 349 -14.43 7.61 14.87
C ILE A 349 -13.12 8.00 14.20
N GLY A 350 -13.01 9.22 13.68
CA GLY A 350 -11.75 9.73 13.12
C GLY A 350 -10.60 9.73 14.13
N ARG A 351 -10.84 10.22 15.36
CA ARG A 351 -9.83 10.20 16.44
C ARG A 351 -9.44 8.79 16.85
N GLN A 352 -10.40 7.87 16.95
CA GLN A 352 -10.12 6.46 17.24
C GLN A 352 -9.31 5.81 16.12
N GLY A 353 -9.63 6.15 14.85
CA GLY A 353 -8.84 5.73 13.69
C GLY A 353 -7.37 6.17 13.79
N ARG A 354 -7.14 7.44 14.12
CA ARG A 354 -5.77 7.94 14.30
C ARG A 354 -5.02 7.25 15.46
N LYS A 355 -5.71 6.99 16.58
CA LYS A 355 -5.15 6.22 17.68
C LYS A 355 -4.72 4.83 17.22
N ASN A 356 -5.59 4.11 16.52
CA ASN A 356 -5.30 2.80 15.95
C ASN A 356 -4.07 2.82 15.02
N VAL A 357 -3.93 3.87 14.20
CA VAL A 357 -2.75 4.02 13.31
C VAL A 357 -1.47 4.18 14.13
N LYS A 358 -1.46 5.05 15.15
CA LYS A 358 -0.30 5.28 16.02
C LYS A 358 0.14 4.02 16.75
N GLU A 359 -0.80 3.19 17.17
CA GLU A 359 -0.54 1.96 17.92
C GLU A 359 -0.11 0.79 17.04
N ASN A 360 -0.54 0.74 15.76
CA ASN A 360 -0.43 -0.47 14.95
C ASN A 360 0.24 -0.30 13.58
N TYR A 361 0.24 0.92 13.01
CA TYR A 361 0.52 1.11 11.58
C TYR A 361 1.51 2.24 11.28
N THR A 362 2.35 2.62 12.24
CA THR A 362 3.39 3.62 11.98
C THR A 362 4.57 3.02 11.21
N ARG A 363 5.26 3.89 10.48
CA ARG A 363 6.51 3.54 9.80
C ARG A 363 7.54 2.95 10.79
N ASP A 364 7.66 3.55 11.95
CA ASP A 364 8.67 3.18 12.95
C ASP A 364 8.39 1.79 13.54
N LEU A 365 7.12 1.43 13.80
CA LEU A 365 6.72 0.07 14.20
C LEU A 365 7.04 -0.97 13.11
N MET A 366 6.74 -0.67 11.84
CA MET A 366 7.08 -1.57 10.74
C MET A 366 8.59 -1.82 10.66
N VAL A 367 9.37 -0.77 10.79
CA VAL A 367 10.84 -0.86 10.73
C VAL A 367 11.38 -1.62 11.93
N SER A 368 10.95 -1.30 13.15
CA SER A 368 11.36 -1.99 14.38
C SER A 368 11.12 -3.50 14.29
N ARG A 369 9.89 -3.91 13.95
CA ARG A 369 9.55 -5.35 13.78
C ARG A 369 10.38 -6.03 12.69
N THR A 370 10.67 -5.33 11.59
CA THR A 370 11.56 -5.86 10.54
C THR A 370 12.98 -6.08 11.07
N LEU A 371 13.49 -5.14 11.86
CA LEU A 371 14.82 -5.24 12.48
C LEU A 371 14.91 -6.36 13.51
N GLU A 372 13.86 -6.59 14.30
CA GLU A 372 13.79 -7.71 15.24
C GLU A 372 13.98 -9.05 14.51
N ILE A 373 13.33 -9.21 13.34
CA ILE A 373 13.51 -10.38 12.48
C ILE A 373 14.97 -10.48 12.00
N TYR A 374 15.56 -9.38 11.52
CA TYR A 374 16.95 -9.42 11.08
C TYR A 374 17.92 -9.76 12.20
N LYS A 375 17.74 -9.17 13.38
CA LYS A 375 18.54 -9.48 14.55
C LYS A 375 18.46 -10.96 14.92
N SER A 376 17.26 -11.54 14.98
CA SER A 376 17.07 -12.96 15.30
C SER A 376 17.68 -13.94 14.28
N LEU A 377 18.10 -13.46 13.11
CA LEU A 377 18.76 -14.27 12.09
C LEU A 377 20.30 -14.16 12.14
N VAL A 378 20.84 -13.09 12.73
CA VAL A 378 22.29 -12.79 12.74
C VAL A 378 22.92 -13.07 14.11
N TYR A 379 22.13 -12.96 15.16
CA TYR A 379 22.48 -13.27 16.54
C TYR A 379 21.80 -14.55 17.02
#